data_39fd23dad3f12d6036c8e9200a772234
#
_entry.id   39fd23dad3f12d6036c8e9200a772234
#
_cell.length_a   1.000
_cell.length_b   1.000
_cell.length_c   1.000
_cell.angle_alpha   90.00
_cell.angle_beta   90.00
_cell.angle_gamma   90.00
#
_symmetry.space_group_name_H-M   'P 1'
#
loop_
_entity.id
_entity.type
_entity.pdbx_description
1 polymer ?
#
loop_
_entity_poly.entity_id
_entity_poly.type
_entity_poly.pdbx_seq_one_letter_code
_entity_poly.pdbx_strand_id
1 'polypeptide(L)'
;MPSNEGGRATVLVVDDEQKVADVQALTLGHTYETRVAYGGREALETYDESVDAVVLDRRMPDVHGDDVLAEIRERGDDTVVVMLTAVDPDLNILEMEFDDYLTKPVDAETLVDALERHLDTRTEDDPRLTEFFSTVSKLDVLESELPRGELADSEEYAALKTRAEELATELDADHDDFQELVDTFRDIGRGSG
;
A
#
# COMPACT_ATOMS: atom_id res chain seq x y z
N MET A 1 1.75 11.10 16.93
CA MET A 1 2.40 10.43 18.06
C MET A 1 2.80 9.06 17.59
N PRO A 2 4.07 8.68 17.49
CA PRO A 2 4.44 7.31 17.18
C PRO A 2 4.07 6.44 18.38
N SER A 3 3.08 5.62 18.22
CA SER A 3 2.59 4.69 19.24
C SER A 3 3.14 3.32 18.94
N ASN A 4 4.32 3.04 19.25
CA ASN A 4 4.69 1.70 19.74
C ASN A 4 6.19 1.59 20.05
N GLU A 5 6.62 2.09 21.19
CA GLU A 5 7.94 1.73 21.73
C GLU A 5 7.95 0.24 22.10
N GLY A 6 8.28 -0.63 21.14
CA GLY A 6 8.61 -2.04 21.39
C GLY A 6 7.51 -3.08 21.16
N GLY A 7 6.37 -2.73 20.59
CA GLY A 7 5.32 -3.66 20.15
C GLY A 7 5.44 -4.00 18.65
N ARG A 8 4.79 -5.11 18.25
CA ARG A 8 4.61 -5.42 16.81
C ARG A 8 3.65 -4.41 16.20
N ALA A 9 3.87 -4.04 14.93
CA ALA A 9 2.90 -3.23 14.19
C ALA A 9 1.55 -3.96 14.08
N THR A 10 0.46 -3.20 14.14
CA THR A 10 -0.92 -3.73 14.05
C THR A 10 -1.42 -3.62 12.61
N VAL A 11 -1.77 -4.76 12.01
CA VAL A 11 -2.31 -4.86 10.66
C VAL A 11 -3.78 -5.25 10.69
N LEU A 12 -4.64 -4.44 10.08
CA LEU A 12 -6.05 -4.76 9.86
C LEU A 12 -6.21 -5.44 8.49
N VAL A 13 -6.71 -6.67 8.48
CA VAL A 13 -7.02 -7.43 7.28
C VAL A 13 -8.51 -7.31 6.98
N VAL A 14 -8.85 -6.85 5.78
CA VAL A 14 -10.23 -6.57 5.35
C VAL A 14 -10.55 -7.33 4.07
N ASP A 15 -11.46 -8.30 4.15
CA ASP A 15 -11.90 -9.11 3.00
C ASP A 15 -13.29 -9.70 3.33
N ASP A 16 -14.24 -9.64 2.42
CA ASP A 16 -15.57 -10.22 2.64
C ASP A 16 -15.60 -11.74 2.57
N GLU A 17 -14.58 -12.36 1.95
CA GLU A 17 -14.35 -13.77 2.01
C GLU A 17 -13.64 -14.17 3.31
N GLN A 18 -14.40 -14.54 4.36
CA GLN A 18 -13.88 -14.85 5.70
C GLN A 18 -12.67 -15.78 5.69
N LYS A 19 -12.68 -16.83 4.82
CA LYS A 19 -11.57 -17.78 4.73
C LYS A 19 -10.29 -17.14 4.20
N VAL A 20 -10.42 -16.19 3.29
CA VAL A 20 -9.29 -15.44 2.72
C VAL A 20 -8.73 -14.51 3.80
N ALA A 21 -9.58 -13.72 4.45
CA ALA A 21 -9.19 -12.86 5.56
C ALA A 21 -8.48 -13.61 6.68
N ASP A 22 -9.05 -14.76 7.11
CA ASP A 22 -8.48 -15.59 8.19
C ASP A 22 -7.10 -16.15 7.82
N VAL A 23 -6.92 -16.61 6.57
CA VAL A 23 -5.63 -17.13 6.10
C VAL A 23 -4.58 -16.04 6.04
N GLN A 24 -4.94 -14.86 5.52
CA GLN A 24 -4.04 -13.71 5.48
C GLN A 24 -3.64 -13.25 6.88
N ALA A 25 -4.62 -13.12 7.81
CA ALA A 25 -4.36 -12.74 9.18
C ALA A 25 -3.47 -13.76 9.92
N LEU A 26 -3.69 -15.05 9.68
CA LEU A 26 -2.83 -16.10 10.23
C LEU A 26 -1.39 -16.00 9.72
N THR A 27 -1.24 -15.75 8.43
CA THR A 27 0.06 -15.57 7.78
C THR A 27 0.80 -14.37 8.36
N LEU A 28 0.13 -13.21 8.39
CA LEU A 28 0.69 -11.96 8.92
C LEU A 28 0.92 -12.01 10.43
N GLY A 29 0.16 -12.81 11.16
CA GLY A 29 0.25 -12.98 12.62
C GLY A 29 1.59 -13.54 13.12
N HIS A 30 2.45 -14.05 12.23
CA HIS A 30 3.83 -14.42 12.58
C HIS A 30 4.71 -13.19 12.82
N THR A 31 4.46 -12.09 12.10
CA THR A 31 5.27 -10.88 12.13
C THR A 31 4.55 -9.72 12.85
N TYR A 32 3.24 -9.59 12.63
CA TYR A 32 2.41 -8.46 13.07
C TYR A 32 1.37 -8.87 14.14
N GLU A 33 0.81 -7.88 14.83
CA GLU A 33 -0.49 -8.04 15.49
C GLU A 33 -1.59 -7.88 14.45
N THR A 34 -2.52 -8.83 14.36
CA THR A 34 -3.55 -8.81 13.31
C THR A 34 -4.93 -8.61 13.89
N ARG A 35 -5.71 -7.74 13.21
CA ARG A 35 -7.16 -7.62 13.36
C ARG A 35 -7.82 -8.02 12.06
N VAL A 36 -9.06 -8.49 12.10
CA VAL A 36 -9.80 -8.93 10.90
C VAL A 36 -11.14 -8.23 10.86
N ALA A 37 -11.54 -7.82 9.67
CA ALA A 37 -12.88 -7.33 9.37
C ALA A 37 -13.39 -8.04 8.10
N TYR A 38 -14.63 -8.51 8.14
CA TYR A 38 -15.25 -9.29 7.06
C TYR A 38 -16.14 -8.43 6.16
N GLY A 39 -15.69 -7.21 5.87
CA GLY A 39 -16.34 -6.26 4.99
C GLY A 39 -16.02 -4.81 5.35
N GLY A 40 -16.34 -3.89 4.43
CA GLY A 40 -15.95 -2.50 4.57
C GLY A 40 -16.57 -1.78 5.77
N ARG A 41 -17.82 -2.10 6.12
CA ARG A 41 -18.46 -1.53 7.31
C ARG A 41 -17.76 -1.95 8.60
N GLU A 42 -17.48 -3.24 8.75
CA GLU A 42 -16.77 -3.77 9.91
C GLU A 42 -15.33 -3.21 9.98
N ALA A 43 -14.70 -3.01 8.82
CA ALA A 43 -13.41 -2.36 8.74
C ALA A 43 -13.43 -0.96 9.35
N LEU A 44 -14.39 -0.12 8.98
CA LEU A 44 -14.52 1.24 9.51
C LEU A 44 -14.86 1.29 11.01
N GLU A 45 -15.52 0.25 11.55
CA GLU A 45 -15.82 0.10 12.98
C GLU A 45 -14.60 -0.41 13.77
N THR A 46 -13.75 -1.23 13.14
CA THR A 46 -12.57 -1.85 13.75
C THR A 46 -11.34 -0.96 13.67
N TYR A 47 -11.29 -0.11 12.65
CA TYR A 47 -10.18 0.80 12.41
C TYR A 47 -10.10 1.92 13.46
N ASP A 48 -8.94 2.07 14.07
CA ASP A 48 -8.59 3.16 14.98
C ASP A 48 -7.11 3.58 14.81
N GLU A 49 -6.69 4.63 15.50
CA GLU A 49 -5.34 5.22 15.46
C GLU A 49 -4.20 4.24 15.85
N SER A 50 -4.52 3.06 16.36
CA SER A 50 -3.53 2.03 16.69
C SER A 50 -3.27 1.04 15.55
N VAL A 51 -3.94 1.21 14.40
CA VAL A 51 -3.72 0.42 13.19
C VAL A 51 -2.59 1.05 12.38
N ASP A 52 -1.48 0.36 12.26
CA ASP A 52 -0.31 0.82 11.51
C ASP A 52 -0.44 0.56 10.01
N ALA A 53 -1.10 -0.57 9.64
CA ALA A 53 -1.36 -0.91 8.24
C ALA A 53 -2.71 -1.58 8.02
N VAL A 54 -3.25 -1.45 6.81
CA VAL A 54 -4.49 -2.11 6.35
C VAL A 54 -4.20 -2.89 5.07
N VAL A 55 -4.53 -4.17 5.06
CA VAL A 55 -4.63 -4.99 3.85
C VAL A 55 -6.09 -5.02 3.45
N LEU A 56 -6.42 -4.46 2.30
CA LEU A 56 -7.78 -4.10 1.94
C LEU A 56 -8.23 -4.70 0.61
N ASP A 57 -9.25 -5.56 0.64
CA ASP A 57 -9.88 -5.95 -0.60
C ASP A 57 -10.71 -4.81 -1.20
N ARG A 58 -10.60 -4.65 -2.51
CA ARG A 58 -11.28 -3.56 -3.23
C ARG A 58 -12.77 -3.79 -3.39
N ARG A 59 -13.16 -5.04 -3.69
CA ARG A 59 -14.55 -5.38 -4.04
C ARG A 59 -15.26 -6.13 -2.94
N MET A 60 -15.97 -5.40 -2.11
CA MET A 60 -16.82 -5.95 -1.06
C MET A 60 -18.28 -5.51 -1.28
N PRO A 61 -19.27 -6.34 -0.86
CA PRO A 61 -20.68 -6.15 -1.26
C PRO A 61 -21.39 -4.99 -0.57
N ASP A 62 -20.95 -4.55 0.61
CA ASP A 62 -21.64 -3.53 1.43
C ASP A 62 -21.01 -2.14 1.30
N VAL A 63 -19.71 -2.02 1.57
CA VAL A 63 -18.90 -0.83 1.41
C VAL A 63 -17.66 -1.23 0.63
N HIS A 64 -17.41 -0.59 -0.50
CA HIS A 64 -16.24 -0.89 -1.33
C HIS A 64 -14.94 -0.49 -0.64
N GLY A 65 -13.85 -1.19 -0.96
CA GLY A 65 -12.52 -0.85 -0.45
C GLY A 65 -12.09 0.57 -0.81
N ASP A 66 -12.50 1.07 -1.97
CA ASP A 66 -12.24 2.45 -2.39
C ASP A 66 -12.85 3.46 -1.40
N ASP A 67 -14.08 3.20 -0.90
CA ASP A 67 -14.75 4.05 0.09
C ASP A 67 -14.10 3.92 1.48
N VAL A 68 -13.65 2.71 1.85
CA VAL A 68 -12.90 2.48 3.10
C VAL A 68 -11.57 3.23 3.08
N LEU A 69 -10.84 3.17 1.98
CA LEU A 69 -9.59 3.90 1.77
C LEU A 69 -9.80 5.42 1.90
N ALA A 70 -10.83 5.96 1.23
CA ALA A 70 -11.16 7.37 1.29
C ALA A 70 -11.46 7.83 2.73
N GLU A 71 -12.26 7.06 3.48
CA GLU A 71 -12.58 7.35 4.88
C GLU A 71 -11.34 7.32 5.79
N ILE A 72 -10.41 6.36 5.58
CA ILE A 72 -9.14 6.29 6.32
C ILE A 72 -8.33 7.56 6.06
N ARG A 73 -8.20 7.99 4.80
CA ARG A 73 -7.47 9.21 4.43
C ARG A 73 -8.13 10.48 4.94
N GLU A 74 -9.48 10.55 4.96
CA GLU A 74 -10.20 11.69 5.54
C GLU A 74 -9.96 11.86 7.05
N ARG A 75 -9.67 10.79 7.77
CA ARG A 75 -9.29 10.85 9.20
C ARG A 75 -7.90 11.46 9.40
N GLY A 76 -7.11 11.58 8.35
CA GLY A 76 -5.78 12.21 8.38
C GLY A 76 -4.70 11.31 8.99
N ASP A 77 -4.93 10.02 9.02
CA ASP A 77 -3.99 9.04 9.56
C ASP A 77 -2.95 8.63 8.50
N ASP A 78 -1.71 8.50 8.95
CA ASP A 78 -0.59 8.01 8.11
C ASP A 78 -0.56 6.48 7.99
N THR A 79 -1.69 5.80 8.12
CA THR A 79 -1.79 4.35 8.03
C THR A 79 -1.39 3.83 6.65
N VAL A 80 -0.51 2.83 6.59
CA VAL A 80 -0.18 2.13 5.34
C VAL A 80 -1.41 1.40 4.81
N VAL A 81 -1.79 1.62 3.56
CA VAL A 81 -2.89 0.88 2.92
C VAL A 81 -2.39 0.12 1.70
N VAL A 82 -2.35 -1.21 1.81
CA VAL A 82 -2.06 -2.13 0.72
C VAL A 82 -3.37 -2.68 0.17
N MET A 83 -3.69 -2.32 -1.08
CA MET A 83 -4.82 -2.92 -1.78
C MET A 83 -4.46 -4.35 -2.18
N LEU A 84 -5.26 -5.34 -1.76
CA LEU A 84 -5.07 -6.74 -2.11
C LEU A 84 -6.36 -7.31 -2.70
N THR A 85 -6.43 -7.39 -4.01
CA THR A 85 -7.70 -7.63 -4.71
C THR A 85 -7.54 -8.51 -5.95
N ALA A 86 -8.64 -9.16 -6.36
CA ALA A 86 -8.73 -9.89 -7.63
C ALA A 86 -9.08 -8.98 -8.83
N VAL A 87 -9.13 -7.67 -8.64
CA VAL A 87 -9.41 -6.70 -9.70
C VAL A 87 -8.11 -6.24 -10.31
N ASP A 88 -7.99 -6.42 -11.63
CA ASP A 88 -6.87 -5.85 -12.37
C ASP A 88 -6.87 -4.33 -12.24
N PRO A 89 -5.71 -3.70 -12.05
CA PRO A 89 -5.61 -2.26 -11.97
C PRO A 89 -6.02 -1.61 -13.31
N ASP A 90 -6.65 -0.46 -13.20
CA ASP A 90 -7.00 0.42 -14.31
C ASP A 90 -6.54 1.86 -13.99
N LEU A 91 -6.71 2.79 -14.91
CA LEU A 91 -6.30 4.19 -14.69
C LEU A 91 -7.02 4.88 -13.52
N ASN A 92 -8.14 4.33 -13.02
CA ASN A 92 -8.83 4.90 -11.86
C ASN A 92 -7.98 4.82 -10.58
N ILE A 93 -7.02 3.89 -10.51
CA ILE A 93 -6.12 3.80 -9.35
C ILE A 93 -5.20 5.03 -9.19
N LEU A 94 -5.03 5.83 -10.23
CA LEU A 94 -4.23 7.07 -10.17
C LEU A 94 -4.79 8.09 -9.17
N GLU A 95 -6.12 8.13 -9.01
CA GLU A 95 -6.81 9.03 -8.08
C GLU A 95 -6.89 8.46 -6.65
N MET A 96 -6.54 7.18 -6.44
CA MET A 96 -6.62 6.53 -5.14
C MET A 96 -5.35 6.76 -4.32
N GLU A 97 -5.50 7.01 -3.02
CA GLU A 97 -4.39 7.31 -2.11
C GLU A 97 -3.93 6.07 -1.31
N PHE A 98 -3.69 4.95 -1.99
CA PHE A 98 -3.08 3.76 -1.39
C PHE A 98 -1.54 3.83 -1.47
N ASP A 99 -0.89 2.99 -0.68
CA ASP A 99 0.58 2.88 -0.66
C ASP A 99 1.07 1.77 -1.60
N ASP A 100 0.37 0.62 -1.67
CA ASP A 100 0.68 -0.46 -2.59
C ASP A 100 -0.57 -1.17 -3.12
N TYR A 101 -0.42 -1.89 -4.26
CA TYR A 101 -1.52 -2.62 -4.91
C TYR A 101 -1.05 -4.00 -5.37
N LEU A 102 -1.62 -5.04 -4.76
CA LEU A 102 -1.30 -6.42 -5.07
C LEU A 102 -2.50 -7.13 -5.65
N THR A 103 -2.28 -7.88 -6.74
CA THR A 103 -3.32 -8.68 -7.39
C THR A 103 -3.33 -10.11 -6.84
N LYS A 104 -4.49 -10.60 -6.40
CA LYS A 104 -4.67 -12.00 -5.97
C LYS A 104 -4.51 -12.96 -7.16
N PRO A 105 -3.91 -14.14 -6.99
CA PRO A 105 -3.34 -14.67 -5.76
C PRO A 105 -1.97 -14.09 -5.44
N VAL A 106 -1.69 -13.80 -4.19
CA VAL A 106 -0.40 -13.35 -3.68
C VAL A 106 0.13 -14.37 -2.66
N ASP A 107 1.43 -14.62 -2.68
CA ASP A 107 2.07 -15.43 -1.65
C ASP A 107 2.35 -14.61 -0.38
N ALA A 108 2.65 -15.34 0.70
CA ALA A 108 2.87 -14.75 2.02
C ALA A 108 4.08 -13.81 2.07
N GLU A 109 5.14 -14.15 1.36
CA GLU A 109 6.39 -13.39 1.33
C GLU A 109 6.16 -12.03 0.66
N THR A 110 5.55 -12.02 -0.53
CA THR A 110 5.21 -10.80 -1.26
C THR A 110 4.32 -9.84 -0.42
N LEU A 111 3.34 -10.39 0.32
CA LEU A 111 2.46 -9.56 1.16
C LEU A 111 3.20 -8.96 2.36
N VAL A 112 4.05 -9.75 3.02
CA VAL A 112 4.88 -9.27 4.13
C VAL A 112 5.87 -8.22 3.65
N ASP A 113 6.56 -8.48 2.53
CA ASP A 113 7.54 -7.57 1.95
C ASP A 113 6.91 -6.22 1.55
N ALA A 114 5.69 -6.23 1.01
CA ALA A 114 4.97 -5.00 0.69
C ALA A 114 4.66 -4.18 1.95
N LEU A 115 4.21 -4.84 3.03
CA LEU A 115 3.94 -4.16 4.30
C LEU A 115 5.22 -3.63 4.95
N GLU A 116 6.29 -4.43 5.02
CA GLU A 116 7.57 -4.01 5.61
C GLU A 116 8.13 -2.79 4.89
N ARG A 117 8.17 -2.82 3.57
CA ARG A 117 8.63 -1.71 2.73
C ARG A 117 8.02 -0.37 3.10
N HIS A 118 6.68 -0.35 3.19
CA HIS A 118 5.95 0.89 3.46
C HIS A 118 5.93 1.27 4.94
N LEU A 119 5.95 0.30 5.86
CA LEU A 119 6.05 0.55 7.29
C LEU A 119 7.43 1.12 7.66
N ASP A 120 8.50 0.57 7.09
CA ASP A 120 9.87 1.05 7.33
C ASP A 120 10.05 2.47 6.80
N THR A 121 9.52 2.77 5.62
CA THR A 121 9.60 4.13 5.04
C THR A 121 8.89 5.18 5.90
N ARG A 122 7.82 4.81 6.63
CA ARG A 122 7.11 5.72 7.54
C ARG A 122 7.84 6.00 8.84
N THR A 123 8.85 5.22 9.19
CA THR A 123 9.72 5.49 10.33
C THR A 123 10.71 6.61 10.05
N GLU A 124 10.92 6.95 8.78
CA GLU A 124 11.70 8.10 8.35
C GLU A 124 10.92 9.41 8.55
N ASP A 125 11.58 10.44 9.07
CA ASP A 125 10.95 11.74 9.38
C ASP A 125 10.65 12.59 8.12
N ASP A 126 10.79 12.03 6.91
CA ASP A 126 10.55 12.74 5.65
C ASP A 126 9.31 12.21 4.89
N PRO A 127 8.18 12.93 4.91
CA PRO A 127 6.96 12.48 4.21
C PRO A 127 7.12 12.37 2.69
N ARG A 128 8.15 12.98 2.10
CA ARG A 128 8.45 12.86 0.66
C ARG A 128 8.89 11.44 0.29
N LEU A 129 9.53 10.71 1.21
CA LEU A 129 9.89 9.30 1.01
C LEU A 129 8.63 8.45 0.87
N THR A 130 7.65 8.61 1.75
CA THR A 130 6.37 7.91 1.66
C THR A 130 5.64 8.23 0.34
N GLU A 131 5.58 9.52 -0.03
CA GLU A 131 4.97 9.96 -1.30
C GLU A 131 5.70 9.36 -2.51
N PHE A 132 7.03 9.35 -2.49
CA PHE A 132 7.84 8.79 -3.56
C PHE A 132 7.58 7.29 -3.75
N PHE A 133 7.68 6.51 -2.69
CA PHE A 133 7.53 5.06 -2.79
C PHE A 133 6.10 4.63 -3.14
N SER A 134 5.07 5.28 -2.62
CA SER A 134 3.68 5.02 -3.04
C SER A 134 3.44 5.40 -4.51
N THR A 135 4.07 6.48 -4.98
CA THR A 135 4.03 6.88 -6.39
C THR A 135 4.72 5.86 -7.29
N VAL A 136 5.88 5.36 -6.89
CA VAL A 136 6.60 4.31 -7.64
C VAL A 136 5.80 3.02 -7.69
N SER A 137 5.19 2.57 -6.57
CA SER A 137 4.33 1.38 -6.55
C SER A 137 3.15 1.51 -7.53
N LYS A 138 2.50 2.67 -7.60
CA LYS A 138 1.42 2.92 -8.58
C LYS A 138 1.90 2.81 -10.02
N LEU A 139 3.05 3.43 -10.33
CA LEU A 139 3.63 3.39 -11.66
C LEU A 139 4.00 1.95 -12.06
N ASP A 140 4.64 1.20 -11.18
CA ASP A 140 5.06 -0.19 -11.43
C ASP A 140 3.86 -1.09 -11.72
N VAL A 141 2.79 -0.96 -10.92
CA VAL A 141 1.55 -1.72 -11.11
C VAL A 141 0.90 -1.39 -12.46
N LEU A 142 0.76 -0.11 -12.81
CA LEU A 142 0.19 0.29 -14.08
C LEU A 142 1.04 -0.13 -15.28
N GLU A 143 2.36 -0.01 -15.18
CA GLU A 143 3.30 -0.41 -16.24
C GLU A 143 3.34 -1.91 -16.47
N SER A 144 3.06 -2.73 -15.44
CA SER A 144 3.01 -4.19 -15.54
C SER A 144 1.71 -4.69 -16.18
N GLU A 145 0.59 -4.00 -15.93
CA GLU A 145 -0.75 -4.50 -16.27
C GLU A 145 -1.36 -3.82 -17.50
N LEU A 146 -1.03 -2.55 -17.77
CA LEU A 146 -1.64 -1.79 -18.85
C LEU A 146 -0.77 -1.69 -20.12
N PRO A 147 -1.40 -1.70 -21.31
CA PRO A 147 -0.68 -1.49 -22.55
C PRO A 147 -0.01 -0.12 -22.60
N ARG A 148 1.23 -0.06 -23.10
CA ARG A 148 1.98 1.21 -23.23
C ARG A 148 1.26 2.32 -23.97
N GLY A 149 0.38 1.98 -24.93
CA GLY A 149 -0.42 2.95 -25.67
C GLY A 149 -1.46 3.65 -24.79
N GLU A 150 -2.10 2.90 -23.89
CA GLU A 150 -3.08 3.43 -22.96
C GLU A 150 -2.44 4.37 -21.93
N LEU A 151 -1.28 3.98 -21.40
CA LEU A 151 -0.50 4.83 -20.49
C LEU A 151 0.00 6.11 -21.17
N ALA A 152 0.42 6.02 -22.44
CA ALA A 152 0.93 7.16 -23.18
C ALA A 152 -0.14 8.22 -23.47
N ASP A 153 -1.40 7.84 -23.51
CA ASP A 153 -2.54 8.73 -23.75
C ASP A 153 -3.12 9.34 -22.45
N SER A 154 -2.64 8.92 -21.26
CA SER A 154 -3.10 9.44 -19.97
C SER A 154 -2.24 10.62 -19.50
N GLU A 155 -2.90 11.78 -19.31
CA GLU A 155 -2.27 12.98 -18.74
C GLU A 155 -1.97 12.78 -17.25
N GLU A 156 -2.82 12.05 -16.52
CA GLU A 156 -2.66 11.74 -15.10
C GLU A 156 -1.43 10.84 -14.85
N TYR A 157 -1.26 9.80 -15.69
CA TYR A 157 -0.07 8.97 -15.63
C TYR A 157 1.21 9.76 -15.90
N ALA A 158 1.20 10.63 -16.92
CA ALA A 158 2.34 11.49 -17.23
C ALA A 158 2.67 12.46 -16.08
N ALA A 159 1.66 13.01 -15.42
CA ALA A 159 1.82 13.87 -14.25
C ALA A 159 2.42 13.11 -13.06
N LEU A 160 1.93 11.89 -12.78
CA LEU A 160 2.44 11.04 -11.71
C LEU A 160 3.92 10.69 -11.94
N LYS A 161 4.29 10.37 -13.17
CA LYS A 161 5.68 10.09 -13.55
C LYS A 161 6.59 11.30 -13.35
N THR A 162 6.13 12.48 -13.75
CA THR A 162 6.86 13.73 -13.52
C THR A 162 7.05 13.97 -12.03
N ARG A 163 6.01 13.73 -11.22
CA ARG A 163 6.09 13.89 -9.76
C ARG A 163 7.10 12.95 -9.13
N ALA A 164 7.16 11.69 -9.57
CA ALA A 164 8.18 10.73 -9.11
C ALA A 164 9.61 11.21 -9.44
N GLU A 165 9.83 11.75 -10.64
CA GLU A 165 11.13 12.28 -11.05
C GLU A 165 11.55 13.52 -10.25
N GLU A 166 10.61 14.41 -9.91
CA GLU A 166 10.84 15.58 -9.05
C GLU A 166 11.23 15.14 -7.64
N LEU A 167 10.42 14.26 -7.02
CA LEU A 167 10.69 13.72 -5.69
C LEU A 167 12.04 13.00 -5.63
N ALA A 168 12.36 12.17 -6.63
CA ALA A 168 13.64 11.50 -6.71
C ALA A 168 14.82 12.50 -6.72
N THR A 169 14.68 13.59 -7.44
CA THR A 169 15.72 14.63 -7.53
C THR A 169 15.89 15.37 -6.20
N GLU A 170 14.79 15.70 -5.53
CA GLU A 170 14.82 16.37 -4.22
C GLU A 170 15.40 15.47 -3.15
N LEU A 171 14.96 14.20 -3.10
CA LEU A 171 15.41 13.23 -2.11
C LEU A 171 16.89 12.85 -2.28
N ASP A 172 17.36 12.69 -3.53
CA ASP A 172 18.76 12.41 -3.82
C ASP A 172 19.69 13.54 -3.39
N ALA A 173 19.19 14.78 -3.36
CA ALA A 173 19.94 15.94 -2.89
C ALA A 173 19.98 16.05 -1.35
N ASP A 174 18.97 15.55 -0.66
CA ASP A 174 18.78 15.74 0.79
C ASP A 174 19.19 14.48 1.60
N HIS A 175 19.21 13.29 0.98
CA HIS A 175 19.53 12.01 1.62
C HIS A 175 20.71 11.32 0.94
N ASP A 176 21.83 11.20 1.63
CA ASP A 176 23.06 10.57 1.12
C ASP A 176 22.87 9.06 0.79
N ASP A 177 21.90 8.40 1.41
CA ASP A 177 21.56 6.98 1.27
C ASP A 177 20.33 6.71 0.39
N PHE A 178 19.75 7.75 -0.25
CA PHE A 178 18.53 7.63 -1.04
C PHE A 178 18.62 6.55 -2.14
N GLN A 179 19.77 6.45 -2.83
CA GLN A 179 19.96 5.44 -3.87
C GLN A 179 19.93 4.02 -3.30
N GLU A 180 20.47 3.82 -2.09
CA GLU A 180 20.42 2.51 -1.40
C GLU A 180 18.99 2.17 -0.99
N LEU A 181 18.21 3.16 -0.53
CA LEU A 181 16.79 2.99 -0.23
C LEU A 181 15.99 2.59 -1.48
N VAL A 182 16.22 3.24 -2.61
CA VAL A 182 15.56 2.93 -3.90
C VAL A 182 15.91 1.52 -4.37
N ASP A 183 17.16 1.12 -4.26
CA ASP A 183 17.63 -0.21 -4.67
C ASP A 183 17.00 -1.29 -3.76
N THR A 184 16.96 -1.06 -2.45
CA THR A 184 16.30 -1.96 -1.48
C THR A 184 14.81 -2.10 -1.80
N PHE A 185 14.12 -1.00 -2.04
CA PHE A 185 12.69 -1.00 -2.40
C PHE A 185 12.41 -1.80 -3.67
N ARG A 186 13.26 -1.67 -4.69
CA ARG A 186 13.13 -2.41 -5.96
C ARG A 186 13.47 -3.89 -5.84
N ASP A 187 14.47 -4.24 -5.05
CA ASP A 187 14.90 -5.62 -4.89
C ASP A 187 13.84 -6.45 -4.15
N ILE A 188 13.20 -5.88 -3.14
CA ILE A 188 12.07 -6.50 -2.45
C ILE A 188 10.90 -6.74 -3.44
N GLY A 189 10.61 -5.77 -4.32
CA GLY A 189 9.53 -5.90 -5.33
C GLY A 189 9.80 -6.91 -6.46
N ARG A 190 11.06 -7.34 -6.67
CA ARG A 190 11.46 -8.30 -7.72
C ARG A 190 11.65 -9.73 -7.24
N GLY A 191 11.50 -9.99 -5.95
CA GLY A 191 11.67 -11.32 -5.34
C GLY A 191 10.65 -12.38 -5.75
N SER A 192 9.70 -12.05 -6.64
CA SER A 192 8.62 -12.95 -7.10
C SER A 192 8.71 -13.15 -8.61
N GLY A 193 9.74 -13.86 -9.08
CA GLY A 193 9.90 -14.32 -10.46
C GLY A 193 10.24 -15.78 -10.53
#